data_76df158442efcfa3f0eff7f52d6b99e2
#
_entry.id   76df158442efcfa3f0eff7f52d6b99e2
#
_cell.length_a   1.000
_cell.length_b   1.000
_cell.length_c   1.000
_cell.angle_alpha   90.00
_cell.angle_beta   90.00
_cell.angle_gamma   90.00
#
_symmetry.space_group_name_H-M   'P 1'
#
loop_
_entity.id
_entity.type
_entity.pdbx_description
1 polymer ?
#
loop_
_entity_poly.entity_id
_entity_poly.type
_entity_poly.pdbx_seq_one_letter_code
_entity_poly.pdbx_strand_id
1 'polypeptide(L)'
;MALPRLLSAVAAVAACAVLAGAPALADEIQEINLQFRTGDLGGALDHANRYLAQHPKDARARFLKGLILADQGKTNDAIELFTGLTEDHPELPEPYNNLAVLYASQTRYEAARNALETAVRTHPNYATGHENLGDVYAKMAAIAYGKALALDSGNAAVQTKLTLIQNMLGEQARKQAAGKPVPGASPPAPAR
;
A
#
# COMPACT_ATOMS: atom_id res chain seq x y z
N MET A 1 -38.88 -70.87 -2.27
CA MET A 1 -38.18 -70.35 -1.08
C MET A 1 -37.20 -69.29 -1.57
N ALA A 2 -37.54 -68.02 -1.40
CA ALA A 2 -36.77 -66.87 -1.85
C ALA A 2 -36.47 -66.00 -0.64
N LEU A 3 -35.22 -65.74 -0.33
CA LEU A 3 -34.77 -64.81 0.70
C LEU A 3 -34.44 -63.46 0.04
N PRO A 4 -34.74 -62.34 0.72
CA PRO A 4 -34.69 -60.99 0.09
C PRO A 4 -33.30 -60.36 0.21
N ARG A 5 -32.99 -59.56 -0.82
CA ARG A 5 -31.88 -58.64 -0.84
C ARG A 5 -32.22 -57.36 -0.04
N LEU A 6 -31.55 -57.16 1.06
CA LEU A 6 -31.44 -55.90 1.75
C LEU A 6 -29.94 -55.59 1.89
N LEU A 7 -29.44 -54.65 1.15
CA LEU A 7 -28.16 -53.90 1.42
C LEU A 7 -27.91 -52.96 0.22
N SER A 8 -28.17 -51.69 0.42
CA SER A 8 -27.37 -50.60 -0.18
C SER A 8 -28.13 -49.26 -0.09
N ALA A 9 -28.01 -48.60 1.00
CA ALA A 9 -28.36 -47.19 1.09
C ALA A 9 -27.63 -46.53 2.28
N VAL A 10 -26.32 -46.47 2.24
CA VAL A 10 -25.51 -45.54 3.07
C VAL A 10 -24.17 -45.32 2.36
N ALA A 11 -24.09 -44.36 1.48
CA ALA A 11 -22.83 -43.71 1.09
C ALA A 11 -23.11 -42.58 0.06
N ALA A 12 -23.70 -41.49 0.46
CA ALA A 12 -23.72 -40.27 -0.39
C ALA A 12 -24.04 -39.00 0.46
N VAL A 13 -23.35 -38.79 1.54
CA VAL A 13 -23.37 -37.44 2.24
C VAL A 13 -22.00 -37.18 2.83
N ALA A 14 -21.02 -36.87 2.03
CA ALA A 14 -19.72 -36.34 2.53
C ALA A 14 -18.90 -35.72 1.39
N ALA A 15 -19.48 -34.93 0.49
CA ALA A 15 -18.69 -34.27 -0.56
C ALA A 15 -19.17 -32.85 -0.93
N CYS A 16 -19.84 -32.12 -0.04
CA CYS A 16 -20.33 -30.75 -0.32
C CYS A 16 -19.84 -29.66 0.63
N ALA A 17 -18.79 -29.88 1.42
CA ALA A 17 -18.38 -28.89 2.44
C ALA A 17 -17.06 -28.15 2.14
N VAL A 18 -16.46 -28.26 0.94
CA VAL A 18 -15.13 -27.67 0.67
C VAL A 18 -15.15 -26.48 -0.31
N LEU A 19 -16.28 -26.10 -0.89
CA LEU A 19 -16.36 -25.03 -1.90
C LEU A 19 -16.97 -23.71 -1.44
N ALA A 20 -17.32 -23.57 -0.16
CA ALA A 20 -17.97 -22.36 0.36
C ALA A 20 -17.02 -21.31 0.97
N GLY A 21 -15.73 -21.60 1.08
CA GLY A 21 -14.79 -20.70 1.80
C GLY A 21 -14.25 -19.52 0.99
N ALA A 22 -14.02 -19.68 -0.30
CA ALA A 22 -13.36 -18.65 -1.11
C ALA A 22 -14.23 -17.40 -1.37
N PRO A 23 -15.53 -17.47 -1.66
CA PRO A 23 -16.35 -16.26 -1.80
C PRO A 23 -16.52 -15.49 -0.48
N ALA A 24 -16.67 -16.17 0.65
CA ALA A 24 -16.86 -15.51 1.94
C ALA A 24 -15.62 -14.69 2.39
N LEU A 25 -14.41 -15.18 2.12
CA LEU A 25 -13.15 -14.46 2.44
C LEU A 25 -12.97 -13.23 1.55
N ALA A 26 -13.37 -13.31 0.27
CA ALA A 26 -13.35 -12.16 -0.62
C ALA A 26 -14.34 -11.07 -0.16
N ASP A 27 -15.47 -11.46 0.38
CA ASP A 27 -16.49 -10.54 0.92
C ASP A 27 -15.98 -9.81 2.17
N GLU A 28 -15.28 -10.48 3.11
CA GLU A 28 -14.72 -9.83 4.29
C GLU A 28 -13.66 -8.77 3.95
N ILE A 29 -12.77 -9.04 3.00
CA ILE A 29 -11.78 -8.04 2.55
C ILE A 29 -12.48 -6.86 1.85
N GLN A 30 -13.55 -7.10 1.11
CA GLN A 30 -14.33 -6.03 0.48
C GLN A 30 -15.02 -5.18 1.54
N GLU A 31 -15.56 -5.79 2.60
CA GLU A 31 -16.18 -5.06 3.70
C GLU A 31 -15.18 -4.20 4.47
N ILE A 32 -13.98 -4.72 4.79
CA ILE A 32 -12.88 -3.93 5.37
C ILE A 32 -12.55 -2.73 4.47
N ASN A 33 -12.45 -2.95 3.16
CA ASN A 33 -12.16 -1.89 2.21
C ASN A 33 -13.30 -0.86 2.11
N LEU A 34 -14.55 -1.29 2.20
CA LEU A 34 -15.71 -0.41 2.22
C LEU A 34 -15.70 0.48 3.47
N GLN A 35 -15.50 -0.09 4.66
CA GLN A 35 -15.39 0.65 5.91
C GLN A 35 -14.25 1.68 5.85
N PHE A 36 -13.08 1.27 5.33
CA PHE A 36 -11.95 2.17 5.10
C PHE A 36 -12.32 3.35 4.19
N ARG A 37 -12.92 3.07 3.03
CA ARG A 37 -13.30 4.09 2.03
C ARG A 37 -14.40 5.03 2.51
N THR A 38 -15.28 4.57 3.39
CA THR A 38 -16.34 5.40 4.01
C THR A 38 -15.86 6.21 5.21
N GLY A 39 -14.57 6.03 5.60
CA GLY A 39 -13.93 6.79 6.68
C GLY A 39 -14.12 6.19 8.07
N ASP A 40 -14.73 5.01 8.19
CA ASP A 40 -14.80 4.27 9.44
C ASP A 40 -13.46 3.55 9.70
N LEU A 41 -12.42 4.35 10.00
CA LEU A 41 -11.06 3.84 10.22
C LEU A 41 -10.97 2.94 11.46
N GLY A 42 -11.82 3.17 12.47
CA GLY A 42 -11.86 2.35 13.70
C GLY A 42 -12.42 0.97 13.39
N GLY A 43 -13.63 0.91 12.83
CA GLY A 43 -14.29 -0.33 12.45
C GLY A 43 -13.48 -1.14 11.44
N ALA A 44 -12.90 -0.48 10.43
CA ALA A 44 -12.03 -1.12 9.45
C ALA A 44 -10.79 -1.76 10.10
N LEU A 45 -10.13 -1.10 11.06
CA LEU A 45 -8.98 -1.64 11.76
C LEU A 45 -9.33 -2.86 12.61
N ASP A 46 -10.43 -2.77 13.36
CA ASP A 46 -10.91 -3.87 14.21
C ASP A 46 -11.32 -5.08 13.36
N HIS A 47 -11.97 -4.83 12.23
CA HIS A 47 -12.34 -5.89 11.28
C HIS A 47 -11.08 -6.54 10.67
N ALA A 48 -10.13 -5.73 10.18
CA ALA A 48 -8.87 -6.23 9.66
C ALA A 48 -8.09 -7.05 10.69
N ASN A 49 -8.09 -6.64 11.97
CA ASN A 49 -7.43 -7.39 13.04
C ASN A 49 -8.10 -8.74 13.30
N ARG A 50 -9.45 -8.80 13.33
CA ARG A 50 -10.17 -10.09 13.50
C ARG A 50 -9.92 -11.03 12.34
N TYR A 51 -9.96 -10.52 11.11
CA TYR A 51 -9.67 -11.30 9.92
C TYR A 51 -8.24 -11.87 9.93
N LEU A 52 -7.25 -11.01 10.22
CA LEU A 52 -5.84 -11.39 10.24
C LEU A 52 -5.48 -12.33 11.41
N ALA A 53 -6.28 -12.39 12.48
CA ALA A 53 -6.12 -13.37 13.53
C ALA A 53 -6.34 -14.81 13.01
N GLN A 54 -7.19 -14.97 12.00
CA GLN A 54 -7.48 -16.26 11.36
C GLN A 54 -6.65 -16.46 10.08
N HIS A 55 -6.25 -15.37 9.41
CA HIS A 55 -5.54 -15.36 8.13
C HIS A 55 -4.28 -14.47 8.18
N PRO A 56 -3.28 -14.79 9.05
CA PRO A 56 -2.17 -13.88 9.38
C PRO A 56 -1.26 -13.57 8.19
N LYS A 57 -1.27 -14.40 7.15
CA LYS A 57 -0.45 -14.24 5.95
C LYS A 57 -1.18 -13.63 4.75
N ASP A 58 -2.45 -13.28 4.89
CA ASP A 58 -3.17 -12.66 3.79
C ASP A 58 -2.59 -11.28 3.46
N ALA A 59 -1.89 -11.21 2.31
CA ALA A 59 -1.20 -10.00 1.88
C ALA A 59 -2.16 -8.83 1.62
N ARG A 60 -3.38 -9.10 1.12
CA ARG A 60 -4.38 -8.07 0.81
C ARG A 60 -4.93 -7.44 2.09
N ALA A 61 -5.26 -8.27 3.08
CA ALA A 61 -5.73 -7.78 4.38
C ALA A 61 -4.64 -7.03 5.14
N ARG A 62 -3.38 -7.53 5.10
CA ARG A 62 -2.23 -6.84 5.68
C ARG A 62 -2.00 -5.49 4.99
N PHE A 63 -2.10 -5.44 3.68
CA PHE A 63 -1.96 -4.19 2.92
C PHE A 63 -3.05 -3.17 3.30
N LEU A 64 -4.33 -3.58 3.35
CA LEU A 64 -5.43 -2.72 3.80
C LEU A 64 -5.22 -2.22 5.23
N LYS A 65 -4.80 -3.09 6.16
CA LYS A 65 -4.46 -2.68 7.53
C LYS A 65 -3.35 -1.63 7.54
N GLY A 66 -2.33 -1.75 6.68
CA GLY A 66 -1.27 -0.76 6.54
C GLY A 66 -1.80 0.60 6.09
N LEU A 67 -2.72 0.64 5.12
CA LEU A 67 -3.39 1.86 4.67
C LEU A 67 -4.23 2.50 5.79
N ILE A 68 -5.01 1.69 6.51
CA ILE A 68 -5.84 2.16 7.63
C ILE A 68 -4.96 2.77 8.73
N LEU A 69 -3.84 2.12 9.08
CA LEU A 69 -2.89 2.64 10.07
C LEU A 69 -2.27 3.97 9.62
N ALA A 70 -1.90 4.06 8.34
CA ALA A 70 -1.36 5.30 7.78
C ALA A 70 -2.37 6.45 7.87
N ASP A 71 -3.63 6.21 7.51
CA ASP A 71 -4.71 7.21 7.59
C ASP A 71 -5.08 7.59 9.03
N GLN A 72 -4.88 6.68 10.00
CA GLN A 72 -4.99 6.98 11.43
C GLN A 72 -3.78 7.77 11.99
N GLY A 73 -2.78 8.09 11.16
CA GLY A 73 -1.54 8.73 11.60
C GLY A 73 -0.59 7.82 12.39
N LYS A 74 -0.86 6.52 12.45
CA LYS A 74 0.01 5.50 13.07
C LYS A 74 1.15 5.13 12.12
N THR A 75 1.94 6.13 11.75
CA THR A 75 2.94 6.03 10.67
C THR A 75 3.97 4.93 10.90
N ASN A 76 4.45 4.77 12.14
CA ASN A 76 5.47 3.75 12.44
C ASN A 76 4.90 2.33 12.34
N ASP A 77 3.67 2.10 12.81
CA ASP A 77 3.00 0.79 12.71
C ASP A 77 2.75 0.42 11.24
N ALA A 78 2.37 1.41 10.42
CA ALA A 78 2.20 1.23 8.98
C ALA A 78 3.53 0.89 8.29
N ILE A 79 4.64 1.57 8.66
CA ILE A 79 6.00 1.29 8.14
C ILE A 79 6.39 -0.15 8.50
N GLU A 80 6.23 -0.58 9.74
CA GLU A 80 6.54 -1.95 10.17
C GLU A 80 5.76 -2.97 9.35
N LEU A 81 4.47 -2.76 9.18
CA LEU A 81 3.61 -3.68 8.44
C LEU A 81 3.94 -3.74 6.95
N PHE A 82 4.19 -2.60 6.29
CA PHE A 82 4.61 -2.60 4.90
C PHE A 82 6.02 -3.16 4.72
N THR A 83 6.94 -2.97 5.68
CA THR A 83 8.27 -3.61 5.66
C THR A 83 8.12 -5.12 5.66
N GLY A 84 7.35 -5.69 6.58
CA GLY A 84 7.07 -7.12 6.60
C GLY A 84 6.40 -7.62 5.31
N LEU A 85 5.55 -6.81 4.67
CA LEU A 85 4.98 -7.15 3.36
C LEU A 85 6.03 -7.19 2.25
N THR A 86 7.01 -6.28 2.25
CA THR A 86 8.10 -6.30 1.25
C THR A 86 9.08 -7.45 1.45
N GLU A 87 9.19 -7.97 2.66
CA GLU A 87 10.00 -9.17 2.97
C GLU A 87 9.29 -10.45 2.52
N ASP A 88 7.99 -10.57 2.80
CA ASP A 88 7.19 -11.75 2.47
C ASP A 88 6.80 -11.80 0.98
N HIS A 89 6.64 -10.62 0.35
CA HIS A 89 6.15 -10.44 -1.03
C HIS A 89 7.01 -9.42 -1.79
N PRO A 90 8.29 -9.72 -2.03
CA PRO A 90 9.22 -8.78 -2.70
C PRO A 90 8.84 -8.45 -4.15
N GLU A 91 7.94 -9.23 -4.73
CA GLU A 91 7.39 -9.01 -6.06
C GLU A 91 6.31 -7.92 -6.12
N LEU A 92 5.72 -7.51 -5.01
CA LEU A 92 4.64 -6.51 -5.00
C LEU A 92 5.20 -5.09 -4.95
N PRO A 93 4.94 -4.19 -5.93
CA PRO A 93 5.45 -2.83 -5.92
C PRO A 93 4.70 -1.91 -4.96
N GLU A 94 3.43 -2.17 -4.65
CA GLU A 94 2.57 -1.29 -3.86
C GLU A 94 3.06 -1.12 -2.41
N PRO A 95 3.51 -2.16 -1.67
CA PRO A 95 4.08 -1.98 -0.34
C PRO A 95 5.32 -1.08 -0.33
N TYR A 96 6.23 -1.21 -1.31
CA TYR A 96 7.39 -0.33 -1.45
C TYR A 96 6.99 1.12 -1.70
N ASN A 97 5.99 1.34 -2.56
CA ASN A 97 5.47 2.67 -2.83
C ASN A 97 4.87 3.31 -1.57
N ASN A 98 4.10 2.57 -0.78
CA ASN A 98 3.53 3.07 0.46
C ASN A 98 4.59 3.35 1.52
N LEU A 99 5.62 2.50 1.64
CA LEU A 99 6.80 2.79 2.47
C LEU A 99 7.45 4.11 2.07
N ALA A 100 7.62 4.36 0.77
CA ALA A 100 8.23 5.59 0.30
C ALA A 100 7.42 6.82 0.65
N VAL A 101 6.10 6.78 0.51
CA VAL A 101 5.20 7.87 0.92
C VAL A 101 5.33 8.15 2.42
N LEU A 102 5.34 7.10 3.25
CA LEU A 102 5.51 7.23 4.70
C LEU A 102 6.89 7.78 5.07
N TYR A 103 7.97 7.31 4.44
CA TYR A 103 9.31 7.85 4.65
C TYR A 103 9.43 9.31 4.21
N ALA A 104 8.84 9.66 3.06
CA ALA A 104 8.84 11.04 2.57
C ALA A 104 8.08 11.99 3.52
N SER A 105 6.99 11.55 4.14
CA SER A 105 6.25 12.31 5.15
C SER A 105 7.09 12.59 6.40
N GLN A 106 8.05 11.72 6.71
CA GLN A 106 9.05 11.88 7.78
C GLN A 106 10.33 12.58 7.31
N THR A 107 10.36 13.17 6.10
CA THR A 107 11.56 13.79 5.50
C THR A 107 12.74 12.82 5.27
N ARG A 108 12.52 11.51 5.37
CA ARG A 108 13.50 10.44 5.14
C ARG A 108 13.61 10.12 3.66
N TYR A 109 14.00 11.13 2.85
CA TYR A 109 13.96 11.05 1.39
C TYR A 109 14.87 9.99 0.78
N GLU A 110 16.02 9.68 1.39
CA GLU A 110 16.90 8.60 0.96
C GLU A 110 16.21 7.23 1.09
N ALA A 111 15.53 6.98 2.20
CA ALA A 111 14.77 5.75 2.40
C ALA A 111 13.59 5.65 1.41
N ALA A 112 12.88 6.77 1.18
CA ALA A 112 11.81 6.85 0.21
C ALA A 112 12.30 6.54 -1.21
N ARG A 113 13.43 7.14 -1.64
CA ARG A 113 14.05 6.85 -2.94
C ARG A 113 14.37 5.36 -3.08
N ASN A 114 15.06 4.77 -2.11
CA ASN A 114 15.47 3.37 -2.17
C ASN A 114 14.27 2.41 -2.30
N ALA A 115 13.18 2.68 -1.59
CA ALA A 115 11.95 1.90 -1.70
C ALA A 115 11.35 2.02 -3.11
N LEU A 116 11.23 3.23 -3.66
CA LEU A 116 10.68 3.45 -5.01
C LEU A 116 11.57 2.89 -6.11
N GLU A 117 12.91 3.01 -5.99
CA GLU A 117 13.84 2.38 -6.93
C GLU A 117 13.66 0.86 -6.95
N THR A 118 13.35 0.25 -5.80
CA THR A 118 13.04 -1.18 -5.75
C THR A 118 11.70 -1.46 -6.44
N ALA A 119 10.64 -0.68 -6.16
CA ALA A 119 9.35 -0.85 -6.81
C ALA A 119 9.42 -0.76 -8.34
N VAL A 120 10.11 0.25 -8.89
CA VAL A 120 10.22 0.43 -10.35
C VAL A 120 11.20 -0.54 -11.01
N ARG A 121 12.19 -1.06 -10.27
CA ARG A 121 13.10 -2.09 -10.77
C ARG A 121 12.39 -3.43 -10.92
N THR A 122 11.56 -3.82 -9.96
CA THR A 122 10.78 -5.06 -10.02
C THR A 122 9.59 -4.94 -10.97
N HIS A 123 9.00 -3.75 -11.08
CA HIS A 123 7.86 -3.45 -11.96
C HIS A 123 8.12 -2.20 -12.79
N PRO A 124 8.84 -2.31 -13.92
CA PRO A 124 9.20 -1.14 -14.75
C PRO A 124 8.02 -0.35 -15.30
N ASN A 125 6.84 -0.96 -15.39
CA ASN A 125 5.62 -0.32 -15.88
C ASN A 125 4.76 0.28 -14.75
N TYR A 126 5.26 0.32 -13.50
CA TYR A 126 4.53 0.88 -12.36
C TYR A 126 4.59 2.40 -12.38
N ALA A 127 3.64 3.03 -13.09
CA ALA A 127 3.62 4.47 -13.35
C ALA A 127 3.62 5.30 -12.06
N THR A 128 2.81 4.92 -11.04
CA THR A 128 2.75 5.60 -9.74
C THR A 128 4.12 5.59 -9.03
N GLY A 129 4.86 4.48 -9.12
CA GLY A 129 6.21 4.41 -8.56
C GLY A 129 7.17 5.37 -9.23
N HIS A 130 7.13 5.49 -10.56
CA HIS A 130 7.95 6.46 -11.30
C HIS A 130 7.57 7.91 -10.97
N GLU A 131 6.28 8.23 -10.86
CA GLU A 131 5.80 9.56 -10.47
C GLU A 131 6.31 9.94 -9.07
N ASN A 132 6.08 9.08 -8.07
CA ASN A 132 6.53 9.32 -6.70
C ASN A 132 8.06 9.40 -6.59
N LEU A 133 8.79 8.63 -7.39
CA LEU A 133 10.26 8.72 -7.45
C LEU A 133 10.71 10.07 -7.99
N GLY A 134 10.05 10.61 -9.02
CA GLY A 134 10.26 11.96 -9.53
C GLY A 134 10.05 13.02 -8.44
N ASP A 135 8.97 12.89 -7.65
CA ASP A 135 8.66 13.80 -6.56
C ASP A 135 9.71 13.77 -5.44
N VAL A 136 10.19 12.59 -5.09
CA VAL A 136 11.27 12.42 -4.12
C VAL A 136 12.55 13.06 -4.63
N TYR A 137 12.94 12.84 -5.89
CA TYR A 137 14.10 13.49 -6.49
C TYR A 137 13.99 15.02 -6.50
N ALA A 138 12.80 15.55 -6.80
CA ALA A 138 12.56 16.99 -6.74
C ALA A 138 12.77 17.56 -5.33
N LYS A 139 12.28 16.89 -4.29
CA LYS A 139 12.52 17.28 -2.89
C LYS A 139 13.99 17.21 -2.52
N MET A 140 14.70 16.17 -2.93
CA MET A 140 16.17 16.05 -2.70
C MET A 140 16.94 17.13 -3.46
N ALA A 141 16.56 17.44 -4.70
CA ALA A 141 17.17 18.54 -5.46
C ALA A 141 16.93 19.91 -4.80
N ALA A 142 15.74 20.19 -4.29
CA ALA A 142 15.45 21.40 -3.54
C ALA A 142 16.36 21.56 -2.32
N ILE A 143 16.58 20.47 -1.57
CA ILE A 143 17.49 20.44 -0.42
C ILE A 143 18.94 20.72 -0.87
N ALA A 144 19.38 20.08 -1.96
CA ALA A 144 20.74 20.26 -2.47
C ALA A 144 20.98 21.69 -2.96
N TYR A 145 20.03 22.29 -3.68
CA TYR A 145 20.12 23.69 -4.12
C TYR A 145 20.07 24.67 -2.94
N GLY A 146 19.26 24.39 -1.92
CA GLY A 146 19.26 25.18 -0.70
C GLY A 146 20.63 25.18 0.01
N LYS A 147 21.29 24.01 0.08
CA LYS A 147 22.65 23.90 0.61
C LYS A 147 23.67 24.68 -0.24
N ALA A 148 23.56 24.61 -1.57
CA ALA A 148 24.45 25.35 -2.47
C ALA A 148 24.31 26.88 -2.27
N LEU A 149 23.08 27.39 -2.11
CA LEU A 149 22.84 28.81 -1.84
C LEU A 149 23.31 29.25 -0.44
N ALA A 150 23.29 28.34 0.52
CA ALA A 150 23.86 28.62 1.84
C ALA A 150 25.39 28.81 1.79
N LEU A 151 26.07 28.18 0.81
CA LEU A 151 27.51 28.32 0.58
C LEU A 151 27.84 29.49 -0.35
N ASP A 152 27.00 29.75 -1.37
CA ASP A 152 27.15 30.83 -2.37
C ASP A 152 25.79 31.48 -2.60
N SER A 153 25.44 32.46 -1.77
CA SER A 153 24.15 33.18 -1.83
C SER A 153 23.96 34.03 -3.08
N GLY A 154 25.05 34.35 -3.80
CA GLY A 154 25.04 35.15 -5.03
C GLY A 154 24.72 34.30 -6.29
N ASN A 155 24.59 33.00 -6.21
CA ASN A 155 24.40 32.13 -7.36
C ASN A 155 22.98 32.20 -7.93
N ALA A 156 22.75 33.18 -8.81
CA ALA A 156 21.44 33.41 -9.44
C ALA A 156 20.91 32.19 -10.21
N ALA A 157 21.81 31.39 -10.82
CA ALA A 157 21.38 30.20 -11.53
C ALA A 157 20.81 29.11 -10.61
N VAL A 158 21.41 28.91 -9.44
CA VAL A 158 20.91 27.98 -8.42
C VAL A 158 19.61 28.51 -7.80
N GLN A 159 19.53 29.84 -7.53
CA GLN A 159 18.30 30.47 -7.06
C GLN A 159 17.13 30.23 -8.00
N THR A 160 17.33 30.36 -9.31
CA THR A 160 16.30 30.11 -10.31
C THR A 160 15.85 28.63 -10.28
N LYS A 161 16.78 27.69 -10.22
CA LYS A 161 16.46 26.25 -10.14
C LYS A 161 15.65 25.89 -8.89
N LEU A 162 16.06 26.44 -7.73
CA LEU A 162 15.33 26.22 -6.48
C LEU A 162 13.91 26.75 -6.56
N THR A 163 13.71 27.96 -7.09
CA THR A 163 12.40 28.57 -7.27
C THR A 163 11.49 27.72 -8.16
N LEU A 164 12.00 27.22 -9.30
CA LEU A 164 11.23 26.36 -10.20
C LEU A 164 10.76 25.07 -9.51
N ILE A 165 11.64 24.41 -8.79
CA ILE A 165 11.29 23.18 -8.04
C ILE A 165 10.29 23.47 -6.92
N GLN A 166 10.47 24.55 -6.18
CA GLN A 166 9.55 24.94 -5.10
C GLN A 166 8.15 25.25 -5.65
N ASN A 167 8.06 25.93 -6.80
CA ASN A 167 6.78 26.18 -7.46
C ASN A 167 6.09 24.87 -7.87
N MET A 168 6.83 23.96 -8.50
CA MET A 168 6.32 22.64 -8.89
C MET A 168 5.79 21.86 -7.69
N LEU A 169 6.56 21.75 -6.62
CA LEU A 169 6.16 21.07 -5.38
C LEU A 169 4.97 21.75 -4.70
N GLY A 170 4.88 23.07 -4.75
CA GLY A 170 3.75 23.84 -4.20
C GLY A 170 2.45 23.61 -4.97
N GLU A 171 2.51 23.49 -6.31
CA GLU A 171 1.36 23.16 -7.13
C GLU A 171 0.85 21.73 -6.87
N GLN A 172 1.77 20.78 -6.72
CA GLN A 172 1.42 19.39 -6.37
C GLN A 172 0.73 19.33 -5.01
N ALA A 173 1.28 19.99 -3.99
CA ALA A 173 0.68 20.04 -2.67
C ALA A 173 -0.75 20.62 -2.70
N ARG A 174 -0.99 21.65 -3.51
CA ARG A 174 -2.34 22.24 -3.71
C ARG A 174 -3.30 21.25 -4.39
N LYS A 175 -2.84 20.54 -5.41
CA LYS A 175 -3.66 19.52 -6.12
C LYS A 175 -4.01 18.36 -5.20
N GLN A 176 -3.06 17.87 -4.39
CA GLN A 176 -3.29 16.82 -3.40
C GLN A 176 -4.26 17.25 -2.29
N ALA A 177 -4.19 18.52 -1.85
CA ALA A 177 -5.12 19.08 -0.87
C ALA A 177 -6.55 19.27 -1.44
N ALA A 178 -6.68 19.56 -2.74
CA ALA A 178 -7.95 19.77 -3.43
C ALA A 178 -8.62 18.46 -3.89
N GLY A 179 -7.86 17.39 -4.08
CA GLY A 179 -8.33 16.07 -4.53
C GLY A 179 -8.08 15.01 -3.47
N LYS A 180 -9.08 14.66 -2.66
CA LYS A 180 -9.07 13.32 -2.02
C LYS A 180 -9.46 12.28 -3.07
N PRO A 181 -8.78 11.14 -3.22
CA PRO A 181 -8.09 10.26 -2.28
C PRO A 181 -6.62 10.02 -2.63
N VAL A 182 -5.86 9.42 -1.70
CA VAL A 182 -4.43 9.07 -1.84
C VAL A 182 -4.23 8.18 -3.08
N PRO A 183 -3.47 8.61 -4.12
CA PRO A 183 -3.14 7.75 -5.24
C PRO A 183 -2.17 6.66 -4.78
N GLY A 184 -2.52 5.42 -5.01
CA GLY A 184 -1.70 4.27 -4.65
C GLY A 184 -2.45 3.19 -3.84
N ALA A 185 -3.69 3.44 -3.45
CA ALA A 185 -4.49 2.54 -2.64
C ALA A 185 -5.27 1.48 -3.46
N SER A 186 -4.70 0.95 -4.52
CA SER A 186 -5.27 -0.27 -5.11
C SER A 186 -4.65 -1.47 -4.42
N PRO A 187 -5.46 -2.38 -3.83
CA PRO A 187 -4.95 -3.63 -3.28
C PRO A 187 -4.29 -4.45 -4.40
N PRO A 188 -3.23 -5.21 -4.08
CA PRO A 188 -2.55 -6.04 -5.05
C PRO A 188 -3.55 -7.00 -5.73
N ALA A 189 -3.36 -7.21 -7.04
CA ALA A 189 -4.15 -8.18 -7.79
C ALA A 189 -3.98 -9.59 -7.19
N PRO A 190 -5.00 -10.45 -7.22
CA PRO A 190 -4.85 -11.81 -6.74
C PRO A 190 -3.75 -12.52 -7.52
N ALA A 191 -2.81 -13.15 -6.81
CA ALA A 191 -1.84 -14.05 -7.41
C ALA A 191 -2.61 -15.16 -8.18
N ARG A 192 -2.29 -15.34 -9.46
CA ARG A 192 -2.82 -16.43 -10.29
C ARG A 192 -2.14 -17.72 -9.96
#